data_1eb6c5cc67a14d547ea4fda040276ea1
#
_entry.id   1eb6c5cc67a14d547ea4fda040276ea1
#
_cell.length_a   1.000
_cell.length_b   1.000
_cell.length_c   1.000
_cell.angle_alpha   90.00
_cell.angle_beta   90.00
_cell.angle_gamma   90.00
#
_symmetry.space_group_name_H-M   'P 1'
#
loop_
_entity.id
_entity.type
_entity.pdbx_description
1 polymer ?
#
loop_
_entity_poly.entity_id
_entity_poly.type
_entity_poly.pdbx_seq_one_letter_code
_entity_poly.pdbx_strand_id
1 'polypeptide(L)'
;MQLKQNFLSSFIVILILLIAPPANAQSQNDLIDHIIKEKFRIGSSQVFTNEDSPISKNGKAESKLTNNSAADEAEPFIIVNPNDSSHLLISYINLDLASEIFNFPIYYSNDSGQTWNKSSFDTQEFYLDDPFPGFEIAGGGDPIFAFDNDGNIYFTWLYLAANFSNFETRFVVLWGQSSDGGATWGIQEGDKKYLETGGLDLFTGGTNEFGTGVFDRPWFDSDRSGGPHDGNLYCTGLFIPSTTLAMDTTVEQTAGMVLKRKLPSVDSFETSRTQISNGDLAQFGNIKVANNGTIHVVYGNINDQEVRYSTSIDGGLSFEPPSTIGQFSFDIMSTIILVNDRENPALSMALDYSNNNTYIVWNSIDDRVSGLYTYSQDEGVTWKDVQDIATLSGMPDHQVYLPNIASNDNNEVSISWYSLDSLDVGNYMIMHSRDGGKNWETPISLSDAVTDFSEYIVTNPQQQPPIFGDYFTSVKVGCTTYSVWSDGRDMNGPKIYVSANNFCNVLSNTSEITAITEDIQLRSVYPNPSKHILYLEYNLKKQSDISVSIYNTDGKLVQSYLTESIPAGTQTRSYDIHSIIPAAYTILINSEFGTITRKIIKQ
;
A
#
# COMPACT_ATOMS: atom_id res chain seq x y z
N MET A 1 -29.32 9.97 21.97
CA MET A 1 -28.39 9.75 20.87
C MET A 1 -27.70 11.04 20.44
N GLN A 2 -28.37 12.03 19.94
CA GLN A 2 -27.80 13.35 19.61
C GLN A 2 -27.07 14.05 20.80
N LEU A 3 -27.50 13.77 22.05
CA LEU A 3 -26.82 14.23 23.27
C LEU A 3 -25.48 13.52 23.55
N LYS A 4 -25.31 12.24 23.18
CA LYS A 4 -24.03 11.51 23.29
C LYS A 4 -23.01 12.01 22.26
N GLN A 5 -23.42 12.23 21.01
CA GLN A 5 -22.56 12.78 19.96
C GLN A 5 -22.07 14.21 20.28
N ASN A 6 -22.97 15.09 20.71
CA ASN A 6 -22.60 16.46 21.08
C ASN A 6 -21.76 16.52 22.36
N PHE A 7 -21.90 15.54 23.26
CA PHE A 7 -21.14 15.47 24.51
C PHE A 7 -19.71 14.98 24.24
N LEU A 8 -19.52 14.02 23.34
CA LEU A 8 -18.20 13.46 23.02
C LEU A 8 -17.34 14.43 22.20
N SER A 9 -17.89 15.04 21.15
CA SER A 9 -17.17 16.03 20.33
C SER A 9 -16.83 17.28 21.15
N SER A 10 -17.72 17.73 22.04
CA SER A 10 -17.45 18.87 22.93
C SER A 10 -16.47 18.54 24.06
N PHE A 11 -16.46 17.30 24.55
CA PHE A 11 -15.60 16.88 25.65
C PHE A 11 -14.15 16.64 25.19
N ILE A 12 -13.95 16.10 24.00
CA ILE A 12 -12.61 15.93 23.39
C ILE A 12 -11.97 17.29 23.12
N VAL A 13 -12.69 18.23 22.56
CA VAL A 13 -12.19 19.62 22.31
C VAL A 13 -11.92 20.37 23.63
N ILE A 14 -12.69 20.13 24.69
CA ILE A 14 -12.47 20.78 26.00
C ILE A 14 -11.30 20.13 26.75
N LEU A 15 -11.06 18.84 26.62
CA LEU A 15 -9.98 18.13 27.30
C LEU A 15 -8.60 18.50 26.71
N ILE A 16 -8.51 18.73 25.40
CA ILE A 16 -7.29 19.15 24.71
C ILE A 16 -6.87 20.58 25.10
N LEU A 17 -7.80 21.44 25.55
CA LEU A 17 -7.54 22.84 25.89
C LEU A 17 -7.14 23.10 27.36
N LEU A 18 -7.15 22.10 28.24
CA LEU A 18 -6.99 22.30 29.69
C LEU A 18 -5.71 21.78 30.34
N ILE A 19 -4.84 21.07 29.63
CA ILE A 19 -3.64 20.48 30.24
C ILE A 19 -2.40 20.75 29.37
N ALA A 20 -1.58 21.72 29.79
CA ALA A 20 -0.21 21.88 29.27
C ALA A 20 0.75 21.10 30.20
N PRO A 21 1.35 19.99 29.76
CA PRO A 21 2.32 19.22 30.56
C PRO A 21 3.74 19.79 30.45
N PRO A 22 4.67 19.39 31.35
CA PRO A 22 6.07 19.86 31.30
C PRO A 22 6.82 19.28 30.09
N ALA A 23 7.78 20.04 29.59
CA ALA A 23 8.41 19.89 28.26
C ALA A 23 9.02 18.51 27.88
N ASN A 24 9.25 17.58 28.82
CA ASN A 24 9.78 16.24 28.51
C ASN A 24 8.71 15.14 28.43
N ALA A 25 7.47 15.43 28.80
CA ALA A 25 6.32 14.55 28.60
C ALA A 25 5.55 14.90 27.32
N GLN A 26 5.90 16.02 26.70
CA GLN A 26 5.19 16.64 25.59
C GLN A 26 5.13 15.69 24.37
N SER A 27 6.26 15.08 23.99
CA SER A 27 6.35 14.27 22.77
C SER A 27 5.57 12.95 22.80
N GLN A 28 5.49 12.27 23.95
CA GLN A 28 4.67 11.05 24.08
C GLN A 28 3.17 11.38 24.13
N ASN A 29 2.81 12.47 24.81
CA ASN A 29 1.44 12.92 24.87
C ASN A 29 0.94 13.43 23.51
N ASP A 30 1.79 14.15 22.75
CA ASP A 30 1.47 14.60 21.40
C ASP A 30 1.22 13.41 20.46
N LEU A 31 2.00 12.32 20.60
CA LEU A 31 1.79 11.08 19.84
C LEU A 31 0.50 10.37 20.23
N ILE A 32 0.19 10.30 21.52
CA ILE A 32 -1.07 9.72 22.02
C ILE A 32 -2.26 10.56 21.58
N ASP A 33 -2.15 11.88 21.61
CA ASP A 33 -3.18 12.78 21.07
C ASP A 33 -3.39 12.56 19.56
N HIS A 34 -2.32 12.31 18.82
CA HIS A 34 -2.40 11.97 17.41
C HIS A 34 -3.12 10.63 17.20
N ILE A 35 -2.76 9.58 17.95
CA ILE A 35 -3.44 8.27 17.93
C ILE A 35 -4.92 8.42 18.28
N ILE A 36 -5.26 9.20 19.31
CA ILE A 36 -6.65 9.43 19.71
C ILE A 36 -7.42 10.11 18.57
N LYS A 37 -6.88 11.16 17.96
CA LYS A 37 -7.50 11.86 16.84
C LYS A 37 -7.69 10.96 15.62
N GLU A 38 -6.71 10.11 15.33
CA GLU A 38 -6.77 9.18 14.20
C GLU A 38 -7.78 8.05 14.39
N LYS A 39 -7.76 7.42 15.56
CA LYS A 39 -8.46 6.15 15.79
C LYS A 39 -9.80 6.29 16.53
N PHE A 40 -10.05 7.45 17.15
CA PHE A 40 -11.29 7.64 17.93
C PHE A 40 -12.46 8.01 17.02
N ARG A 41 -13.30 7.03 16.71
CA ARG A 41 -14.48 7.18 15.85
C ARG A 41 -15.65 6.42 16.45
N ILE A 42 -16.82 7.05 16.43
CA ILE A 42 -18.01 6.48 17.09
C ILE A 42 -18.76 5.63 16.08
N GLY A 43 -18.92 4.36 16.39
CA GLY A 43 -19.83 3.48 15.69
C GLY A 43 -20.34 2.38 16.59
N SER A 44 -21.60 2.02 16.51
CA SER A 44 -22.16 0.82 17.14
C SER A 44 -22.33 -0.26 16.08
N SER A 45 -22.03 -1.48 16.45
CA SER A 45 -22.11 -2.63 15.58
C SER A 45 -23.54 -3.02 15.23
N GLN A 46 -23.85 -3.13 13.94
CA GLN A 46 -25.07 -3.79 13.45
C GLN A 46 -24.78 -4.80 12.35
N VAL A 47 -25.62 -5.84 12.30
CA VAL A 47 -25.53 -6.98 11.38
C VAL A 47 -25.84 -6.55 9.95
N PHE A 48 -25.02 -6.97 9.00
CA PHE A 48 -25.14 -6.64 7.57
C PHE A 48 -26.16 -7.50 6.86
N THR A 49 -26.91 -6.86 5.96
CA THR A 49 -27.67 -7.54 4.93
C THR A 49 -27.02 -7.25 3.59
N ASN A 50 -26.76 -8.32 2.83
CA ASN A 50 -26.26 -8.38 1.45
C ASN A 50 -26.05 -7.05 0.73
N GLU A 51 -24.79 -6.66 0.58
CA GLU A 51 -24.38 -5.61 -0.36
C GLU A 51 -23.96 -6.24 -1.70
N ASP A 52 -24.22 -5.49 -2.77
CA ASP A 52 -23.99 -5.93 -4.14
C ASP A 52 -22.50 -6.19 -4.40
N SER A 53 -22.20 -7.21 -5.20
CA SER A 53 -20.85 -7.51 -5.69
C SER A 53 -20.28 -6.33 -6.49
N PRO A 54 -18.96 -6.08 -6.44
CA PRO A 54 -18.33 -5.02 -7.19
C PRO A 54 -18.65 -5.13 -8.68
N ILE A 55 -18.99 -3.99 -9.29
CA ILE A 55 -19.33 -3.94 -10.72
C ILE A 55 -18.06 -3.63 -11.51
N SER A 56 -17.44 -4.66 -12.08
CA SER A 56 -16.45 -4.46 -13.14
C SER A 56 -17.17 -3.91 -14.39
N LYS A 57 -16.84 -2.69 -14.78
CA LYS A 57 -17.31 -2.15 -16.07
C LYS A 57 -16.29 -2.47 -17.14
N ASN A 58 -16.67 -3.35 -18.09
CA ASN A 58 -15.86 -3.73 -19.25
C ASN A 58 -15.20 -2.51 -19.91
N GLY A 59 -13.86 -2.53 -19.97
CA GLY A 59 -13.04 -1.59 -20.75
C GLY A 59 -12.56 -0.35 -20.03
N LYS A 60 -12.75 -0.19 -18.71
CA LYS A 60 -12.17 0.89 -17.91
C LYS A 60 -10.91 0.43 -17.18
N ALA A 61 -9.94 1.36 -17.04
CA ALA A 61 -8.70 1.12 -16.30
C ALA A 61 -8.94 0.95 -14.79
N GLU A 62 -10.09 1.36 -14.29
CA GLU A 62 -10.48 1.32 -12.88
C GLU A 62 -11.89 0.77 -12.67
N SER A 63 -12.14 0.27 -11.46
CA SER A 63 -13.47 -0.12 -11.00
C SER A 63 -13.69 0.30 -9.55
N LYS A 64 -14.90 0.76 -9.23
CA LYS A 64 -15.33 1.01 -7.86
C LYS A 64 -15.60 -0.32 -7.18
N LEU A 65 -15.01 -0.52 -6.00
CA LEU A 65 -15.12 -1.81 -5.29
C LEU A 65 -16.48 -1.99 -4.63
N THR A 66 -17.10 -0.90 -4.16
CA THR A 66 -18.38 -0.93 -3.44
C THR A 66 -19.37 0.08 -3.97
N ASN A 67 -20.66 -0.10 -3.65
CA ASN A 67 -21.73 0.83 -3.98
C ASN A 67 -22.40 1.48 -2.76
N ASN A 68 -21.84 1.28 -1.55
CA ASN A 68 -22.38 1.93 -0.35
C ASN A 68 -22.21 3.46 -0.45
N SER A 69 -23.29 4.18 -0.61
CA SER A 69 -23.27 5.65 -0.80
C SER A 69 -23.14 6.43 0.51
N ALA A 70 -23.36 5.78 1.66
CA ALA A 70 -23.44 6.44 2.96
C ALA A 70 -22.14 6.37 3.76
N ALA A 71 -21.24 5.42 3.45
CA ALA A 71 -20.02 5.21 4.21
C ALA A 71 -18.84 6.00 3.68
N ASP A 72 -17.93 6.41 4.54
CA ASP A 72 -16.55 6.75 4.21
C ASP A 72 -15.73 5.47 4.16
N GLU A 73 -14.98 5.29 3.07
CA GLU A 73 -14.14 4.13 2.86
C GLU A 73 -12.68 4.57 2.77
N ALA A 74 -11.82 4.06 3.65
CA ALA A 74 -10.48 4.58 3.88
C ALA A 74 -9.43 3.49 4.09
N GLU A 75 -8.15 3.84 4.01
CA GLU A 75 -7.00 2.97 4.28
C GLU A 75 -7.07 1.62 3.55
N PRO A 76 -7.24 1.61 2.23
CA PRO A 76 -7.33 0.35 1.52
C PRO A 76 -5.98 -0.35 1.44
N PHE A 77 -5.98 -1.64 1.74
CA PHE A 77 -4.83 -2.51 1.62
C PHE A 77 -5.10 -3.63 0.62
N ILE A 78 -4.20 -3.79 -0.36
CA ILE A 78 -4.25 -4.88 -1.35
C ILE A 78 -3.03 -5.78 -1.21
N ILE A 79 -3.25 -7.08 -1.33
CA ILE A 79 -2.18 -8.08 -1.36
C ILE A 79 -2.45 -9.12 -2.45
N VAL A 80 -1.38 -9.74 -2.96
CA VAL A 80 -1.43 -10.84 -3.93
C VAL A 80 -0.84 -12.10 -3.33
N ASN A 81 -1.44 -13.24 -3.62
CA ASN A 81 -0.90 -14.53 -3.22
C ASN A 81 0.44 -14.78 -3.96
N PRO A 82 1.56 -14.99 -3.25
CA PRO A 82 2.86 -15.23 -3.88
C PRO A 82 2.90 -16.52 -4.72
N ASN A 83 2.00 -17.48 -4.45
CA ASN A 83 1.92 -18.76 -5.15
C ASN A 83 0.89 -18.78 -6.29
N ASP A 84 -0.02 -17.79 -6.32
CA ASP A 84 -1.06 -17.65 -7.33
C ASP A 84 -1.35 -16.18 -7.64
N SER A 85 -0.75 -15.69 -8.68
CA SER A 85 -0.87 -14.29 -9.10
C SER A 85 -2.29 -13.86 -9.53
N SER A 86 -3.22 -14.80 -9.70
CA SER A 86 -4.63 -14.49 -9.97
C SER A 86 -5.42 -14.22 -8.69
N HIS A 87 -4.87 -14.58 -7.53
CA HIS A 87 -5.54 -14.48 -6.24
C HIS A 87 -5.10 -13.22 -5.50
N LEU A 88 -6.05 -12.31 -5.27
CA LEU A 88 -5.85 -11.03 -4.60
C LEU A 88 -6.86 -10.85 -3.47
N LEU A 89 -6.47 -10.07 -2.45
CA LEU A 89 -7.37 -9.63 -1.39
C LEU A 89 -7.29 -8.12 -1.21
N ILE A 90 -8.42 -7.52 -0.84
CA ILE A 90 -8.52 -6.11 -0.44
C ILE A 90 -9.30 -6.03 0.86
N SER A 91 -8.84 -5.19 1.79
CA SER A 91 -9.62 -4.72 2.94
C SER A 91 -9.46 -3.22 3.10
N TYR A 92 -10.37 -2.59 3.83
CA TYR A 92 -10.39 -1.16 4.05
C TYR A 92 -11.22 -0.82 5.30
N ILE A 93 -11.09 0.39 5.81
CA ILE A 93 -11.99 0.93 6.83
C ILE A 93 -13.32 1.30 6.16
N ASN A 94 -14.41 0.77 6.67
CA ASN A 94 -15.76 1.18 6.28
C ASN A 94 -16.45 1.85 7.47
N LEU A 95 -16.70 3.14 7.34
CA LEU A 95 -17.31 3.96 8.37
C LEU A 95 -18.61 4.60 7.86
N ASP A 96 -19.74 4.10 8.32
CA ASP A 96 -21.06 4.70 8.10
C ASP A 96 -21.58 5.30 9.42
N LEU A 97 -21.38 6.59 9.59
CA LEU A 97 -21.80 7.30 10.80
C LEU A 97 -23.33 7.36 10.96
N ALA A 98 -24.09 7.32 9.86
CA ALA A 98 -25.54 7.38 9.90
C ALA A 98 -26.17 6.07 10.39
N SER A 99 -25.56 4.94 10.03
CA SER A 99 -25.97 3.60 10.45
C SER A 99 -25.19 3.10 11.66
N GLU A 100 -24.25 3.89 12.18
CA GLU A 100 -23.36 3.53 13.29
C GLU A 100 -22.52 2.26 13.01
N ILE A 101 -22.05 2.12 11.75
CA ILE A 101 -21.27 0.97 11.29
C ILE A 101 -19.80 1.36 11.23
N PHE A 102 -18.95 0.53 11.85
CA PHE A 102 -17.50 0.58 11.73
C PHE A 102 -16.95 -0.83 11.62
N ASN A 103 -16.37 -1.16 10.47
CA ASN A 103 -15.82 -2.50 10.21
C ASN A 103 -14.74 -2.50 9.13
N PHE A 104 -14.19 -3.69 8.86
CA PHE A 104 -13.14 -3.94 7.88
C PHE A 104 -13.60 -5.01 6.88
N PRO A 105 -14.38 -4.67 5.86
CA PRO A 105 -14.81 -5.65 4.85
C PRO A 105 -13.61 -6.23 4.10
N ILE A 106 -13.66 -7.53 3.81
CA ILE A 106 -12.66 -8.21 3.00
C ILE A 106 -13.28 -8.66 1.69
N TYR A 107 -12.61 -8.35 0.60
CA TYR A 107 -12.92 -8.86 -0.74
C TYR A 107 -11.76 -9.67 -1.28
N TYR A 108 -12.06 -10.74 -2.01
CA TYR A 108 -11.06 -11.56 -2.68
C TYR A 108 -11.42 -11.78 -4.15
N SER A 109 -10.40 -11.93 -4.98
CA SER A 109 -10.49 -12.26 -6.40
C SER A 109 -9.65 -13.49 -6.68
N ASN A 110 -10.12 -14.37 -7.58
CA ASN A 110 -9.40 -15.54 -8.09
C ASN A 110 -9.16 -15.45 -9.61
N ASP A 111 -9.33 -14.29 -10.19
CA ASP A 111 -9.27 -14.06 -11.64
C ASP A 111 -8.51 -12.78 -11.99
N SER A 112 -7.47 -12.46 -11.20
CA SER A 112 -6.61 -11.29 -11.39
C SER A 112 -7.37 -9.97 -11.29
N GLY A 113 -8.33 -9.87 -10.37
CA GLY A 113 -9.08 -8.66 -10.09
C GLY A 113 -10.19 -8.35 -11.09
N GLN A 114 -10.55 -9.29 -11.98
CA GLN A 114 -11.67 -9.10 -12.92
C GLN A 114 -13.01 -9.16 -12.21
N THR A 115 -13.13 -10.04 -11.22
CA THR A 115 -14.29 -10.11 -10.32
C THR A 115 -13.84 -10.20 -8.86
N TRP A 116 -14.67 -9.65 -7.97
CA TRP A 116 -14.41 -9.62 -6.54
C TRP A 116 -15.57 -10.27 -5.79
N ASN A 117 -15.25 -11.13 -4.85
CA ASN A 117 -16.20 -11.78 -3.97
C ASN A 117 -16.03 -11.23 -2.55
N LYS A 118 -17.14 -10.98 -1.87
CA LYS A 118 -17.11 -10.59 -0.47
C LYS A 118 -16.83 -11.82 0.40
N SER A 119 -15.89 -11.68 1.30
CA SER A 119 -15.58 -12.67 2.33
C SER A 119 -16.74 -12.81 3.33
N SER A 120 -16.84 -13.98 3.96
CA SER A 120 -17.71 -14.17 5.13
C SER A 120 -17.12 -13.57 6.41
N PHE A 121 -15.95 -12.91 6.33
CA PHE A 121 -15.32 -12.25 7.47
C PHE A 121 -16.30 -11.26 8.11
N ASP A 122 -16.60 -11.49 9.36
CA ASP A 122 -17.39 -10.58 10.20
C ASP A 122 -16.52 -10.16 11.39
N THR A 123 -16.21 -8.87 11.43
CA THR A 123 -15.45 -8.30 12.54
C THR A 123 -16.12 -8.49 13.89
N GLN A 124 -17.43 -8.71 13.92
CA GLN A 124 -18.17 -8.97 15.15
C GLN A 124 -17.86 -10.34 15.78
N GLU A 125 -17.53 -11.35 14.98
CA GLU A 125 -17.10 -12.64 15.50
C GLU A 125 -15.79 -12.53 16.31
N PHE A 126 -14.99 -11.50 16.02
CA PHE A 126 -13.78 -11.16 16.76
C PHE A 126 -14.03 -10.10 17.84
N TYR A 127 -15.28 -9.70 18.03
CA TYR A 127 -15.66 -8.62 18.92
C TYR A 127 -15.29 -8.90 20.37
N LEU A 128 -15.26 -7.85 21.14
CA LEU A 128 -14.80 -7.78 22.53
C LEU A 128 -15.79 -8.36 23.55
N ASP A 129 -16.61 -9.34 23.19
CA ASP A 129 -17.70 -9.84 24.01
C ASP A 129 -17.27 -10.28 25.42
N ASP A 130 -16.03 -10.73 25.54
CA ASP A 130 -15.43 -11.12 26.80
C ASP A 130 -13.91 -11.05 26.66
N PRO A 131 -13.18 -10.13 27.20
CA PRO A 131 -13.22 -9.65 28.58
C PRO A 131 -13.62 -8.18 28.77
N PHE A 132 -14.29 -7.53 27.83
CA PHE A 132 -14.57 -6.09 27.92
C PHE A 132 -16.07 -5.75 28.07
N PRO A 133 -16.78 -6.27 29.11
CA PRO A 133 -18.21 -5.99 29.29
C PRO A 133 -18.42 -4.48 29.47
N GLY A 134 -19.35 -3.92 28.69
CA GLY A 134 -19.71 -2.50 28.76
C GLY A 134 -18.83 -1.58 27.93
N PHE A 135 -17.92 -2.12 27.11
CA PHE A 135 -17.20 -1.37 26.10
C PHE A 135 -17.94 -1.39 24.77
N GLU A 136 -17.86 -0.28 24.04
CA GLU A 136 -18.35 -0.15 22.68
C GLU A 136 -17.15 0.18 21.76
N ILE A 137 -17.17 -0.26 20.51
CA ILE A 137 -16.14 0.15 19.53
C ILE A 137 -16.31 1.64 19.26
N ALA A 138 -15.26 2.39 19.49
CA ALA A 138 -15.21 3.84 19.30
C ALA A 138 -14.37 4.25 18.08
N GLY A 139 -13.65 3.29 17.49
CA GLY A 139 -12.82 3.52 16.32
C GLY A 139 -11.85 2.37 16.04
N GLY A 140 -10.87 2.63 15.21
CA GLY A 140 -9.85 1.67 14.84
C GLY A 140 -9.25 1.97 13.46
N GLY A 141 -8.53 1.02 12.89
CA GLY A 141 -7.90 1.17 11.58
C GLY A 141 -6.93 0.04 11.25
N ASP A 142 -6.09 0.32 10.26
CA ASP A 142 -4.94 -0.48 9.85
C ASP A 142 -5.28 -1.93 9.46
N PRO A 143 -6.18 -2.16 8.49
CA PRO A 143 -6.46 -3.50 7.98
C PRO A 143 -5.32 -3.99 7.08
N ILE A 144 -4.47 -4.90 7.56
CA ILE A 144 -3.24 -5.35 6.89
C ILE A 144 -3.25 -6.87 6.72
N PHE A 145 -2.77 -7.34 5.57
CA PHE A 145 -2.60 -8.77 5.27
C PHE A 145 -1.15 -9.20 5.15
N ALA A 146 -0.91 -10.50 5.36
CA ALA A 146 0.28 -11.21 4.91
C ALA A 146 -0.09 -12.61 4.43
N PHE A 147 0.72 -13.19 3.52
CA PHE A 147 0.68 -14.59 3.11
C PHE A 147 1.87 -15.35 3.64
N ASP A 148 1.70 -16.61 4.02
CA ASP A 148 2.82 -17.54 4.20
C ASP A 148 3.10 -18.36 2.91
N ASN A 149 4.09 -19.26 2.97
CA ASN A 149 4.47 -20.13 1.85
C ASN A 149 3.40 -21.16 1.46
N ASP A 150 2.53 -21.52 2.39
CA ASP A 150 1.44 -22.48 2.15
C ASP A 150 0.19 -21.81 1.56
N GLY A 151 0.22 -20.47 1.41
CA GLY A 151 -0.89 -19.68 0.92
C GLY A 151 -1.95 -19.39 1.97
N ASN A 152 -1.66 -19.63 3.26
CA ASN A 152 -2.50 -19.13 4.34
C ASN A 152 -2.41 -17.61 4.41
N ILE A 153 -3.52 -16.99 4.75
CA ILE A 153 -3.64 -15.54 4.82
C ILE A 153 -3.79 -15.14 6.28
N TYR A 154 -3.00 -14.17 6.68
CA TYR A 154 -3.09 -13.55 7.99
C TYR A 154 -3.61 -12.13 7.82
N PHE A 155 -4.53 -11.73 8.68
CA PHE A 155 -5.16 -10.42 8.70
C PHE A 155 -5.05 -9.81 10.08
N THR A 156 -4.65 -8.55 10.16
CA THR A 156 -4.64 -7.78 11.41
C THR A 156 -5.42 -6.49 11.24
N TRP A 157 -6.01 -6.05 12.33
CA TRP A 157 -6.70 -4.77 12.44
C TRP A 157 -6.68 -4.28 13.87
N LEU A 158 -6.97 -3.02 14.04
CA LEU A 158 -6.98 -2.36 15.33
C LEU A 158 -8.39 -1.92 15.72
N TYR A 159 -8.76 -2.11 17.00
CA TYR A 159 -9.92 -1.48 17.60
C TYR A 159 -9.55 -0.58 18.76
N LEU A 160 -10.16 0.58 18.80
CA LEU A 160 -10.31 1.41 19.99
C LEU A 160 -11.71 1.20 20.53
N ALA A 161 -11.81 0.62 21.72
CA ALA A 161 -13.06 0.46 22.45
C ALA A 161 -13.10 1.41 23.66
N ALA A 162 -14.28 1.94 23.97
CA ALA A 162 -14.48 2.86 25.08
C ALA A 162 -15.67 2.45 25.93
N ASN A 163 -15.52 2.60 27.24
CA ASN A 163 -16.62 2.53 28.18
C ASN A 163 -17.02 3.97 28.53
N PHE A 164 -18.11 4.44 27.94
CA PHE A 164 -18.58 5.82 28.12
C PHE A 164 -19.15 6.13 29.52
N SER A 165 -19.31 5.13 30.40
CA SER A 165 -19.77 5.34 31.76
C SER A 165 -18.65 5.73 32.73
N ASN A 166 -17.42 5.28 32.49
CA ASN A 166 -16.24 5.53 33.33
C ASN A 166 -15.04 6.10 32.55
N PHE A 167 -15.19 6.35 31.23
CA PHE A 167 -14.17 6.88 30.34
C PHE A 167 -12.91 6.01 30.20
N GLU A 168 -13.01 4.72 30.49
CA GLU A 168 -11.94 3.78 30.20
C GLU A 168 -11.89 3.44 28.72
N THR A 169 -10.69 3.28 28.19
CA THR A 169 -10.47 2.80 26.84
C THR A 169 -9.68 1.50 26.80
N ARG A 170 -9.86 0.78 25.70
CA ARG A 170 -9.07 -0.41 25.34
C ARG A 170 -8.61 -0.23 23.91
N PHE A 171 -7.32 -0.36 23.73
CA PHE A 171 -6.65 -0.28 22.43
C PHE A 171 -6.12 -1.66 22.11
N VAL A 172 -6.76 -2.35 21.20
CA VAL A 172 -6.48 -3.76 20.93
C VAL A 172 -6.18 -4.01 19.47
N VAL A 173 -5.10 -4.73 19.21
CA VAL A 173 -4.76 -5.22 17.89
C VAL A 173 -5.10 -6.70 17.83
N LEU A 174 -5.96 -7.05 16.89
CA LEU A 174 -6.43 -8.41 16.68
C LEU A 174 -5.81 -9.00 15.42
N TRP A 175 -5.87 -10.32 15.30
CA TRP A 175 -5.48 -11.02 14.08
C TRP A 175 -6.33 -12.28 13.85
N GLY A 176 -6.45 -12.65 12.60
CA GLY A 176 -7.14 -13.86 12.16
C GLY A 176 -6.40 -14.54 11.02
N GLN A 177 -6.81 -15.76 10.68
CA GLN A 177 -6.21 -16.57 9.64
C GLN A 177 -7.28 -17.16 8.73
N SER A 178 -7.01 -17.20 7.43
CA SER A 178 -7.79 -17.94 6.44
C SER A 178 -6.88 -18.93 5.71
N SER A 179 -7.39 -20.12 5.45
CA SER A 179 -6.74 -21.19 4.66
C SER A 179 -7.51 -21.56 3.39
N ASP A 180 -8.55 -20.80 3.05
CA ASP A 180 -9.42 -21.05 1.90
C ASP A 180 -9.48 -19.86 0.93
N GLY A 181 -8.39 -19.10 0.88
CA GLY A 181 -8.26 -17.98 -0.04
C GLY A 181 -9.01 -16.71 0.40
N GLY A 182 -9.29 -16.55 1.70
CA GLY A 182 -9.98 -15.38 2.25
C GLY A 182 -11.51 -15.49 2.21
N ALA A 183 -12.06 -16.63 1.79
CA ALA A 183 -13.51 -16.84 1.77
C ALA A 183 -14.07 -16.93 3.19
N THR A 184 -13.40 -17.68 4.08
CA THR A 184 -13.73 -17.79 5.50
C THR A 184 -12.52 -17.59 6.39
N TRP A 185 -12.74 -17.28 7.67
CA TRP A 185 -11.69 -16.94 8.61
C TRP A 185 -11.83 -17.73 9.90
N GLY A 186 -10.71 -18.30 10.34
CA GLY A 186 -10.61 -18.94 11.64
C GLY A 186 -10.51 -17.90 12.75
N ILE A 187 -11.37 -18.08 13.77
CA ILE A 187 -11.34 -17.24 14.97
C ILE A 187 -10.35 -17.83 15.95
N GLN A 188 -9.39 -17.02 16.38
CA GLN A 188 -8.52 -17.40 17.48
C GLN A 188 -9.29 -17.27 18.80
N GLU A 189 -9.05 -18.19 19.74
CA GLU A 189 -9.76 -18.20 21.03
C GLU A 189 -8.94 -17.53 22.14
N GLY A 190 -9.64 -16.87 23.06
CA GLY A 190 -9.04 -16.24 24.23
C GLY A 190 -7.95 -15.23 23.88
N ASP A 191 -6.86 -15.24 24.64
CA ASP A 191 -5.74 -14.31 24.45
C ASP A 191 -4.98 -14.49 23.14
N LYS A 192 -5.17 -15.62 22.44
CA LYS A 192 -4.49 -15.90 21.18
C LYS A 192 -4.93 -14.97 20.04
N LYS A 193 -6.14 -14.43 20.10
CA LYS A 193 -6.66 -13.48 19.10
C LYS A 193 -6.02 -12.10 19.17
N TYR A 194 -5.37 -11.78 20.29
CA TYR A 194 -4.72 -10.49 20.46
C TYR A 194 -3.26 -10.57 20.06
N LEU A 195 -2.87 -9.69 19.15
CA LEU A 195 -1.47 -9.41 18.88
C LEU A 195 -0.92 -8.53 20.01
N GLU A 196 -1.71 -7.54 20.45
CA GLU A 196 -1.38 -6.65 21.55
C GLU A 196 -2.64 -6.09 22.21
N THR A 197 -2.54 -5.77 23.49
CA THR A 197 -3.60 -5.13 24.26
C THR A 197 -3.04 -4.00 25.11
N GLY A 198 -3.74 -2.87 25.12
CA GLY A 198 -3.42 -1.71 25.93
C GLY A 198 -4.63 -0.81 26.12
N GLY A 199 -4.41 0.32 26.74
CA GLY A 199 -5.45 1.32 26.89
C GLY A 199 -4.86 2.72 27.03
N LEU A 200 -5.67 3.70 26.71
CA LEU A 200 -5.35 5.12 26.80
C LEU A 200 -6.09 5.71 28.00
N ASP A 201 -5.43 6.57 28.74
CA ASP A 201 -6.05 7.38 29.78
C ASP A 201 -6.47 8.73 29.17
N LEU A 202 -7.75 8.89 28.89
CA LEU A 202 -8.28 10.10 28.24
C LEU A 202 -8.18 11.35 29.12
N PHE A 203 -7.89 11.22 30.42
CA PHE A 203 -7.73 12.36 31.30
C PHE A 203 -6.29 12.87 31.37
N THR A 204 -5.32 11.97 31.27
CA THR A 204 -3.90 12.32 31.37
C THR A 204 -3.22 12.41 30.03
N GLY A 205 -3.86 11.94 28.94
CA GLY A 205 -3.25 11.82 27.61
C GLY A 205 -2.13 10.78 27.59
N GLY A 206 -2.15 9.78 28.48
CA GLY A 206 -1.13 8.72 28.57
C GLY A 206 -1.73 7.34 28.37
N THR A 207 -0.90 6.31 28.55
CA THR A 207 -1.38 4.92 28.63
C THR A 207 -1.94 4.64 30.04
N ASN A 208 -2.92 3.74 30.11
CA ASN A 208 -3.44 3.25 31.39
C ASN A 208 -2.78 1.91 31.78
N GLU A 209 -3.25 1.29 32.88
CA GLU A 209 -2.69 0.04 33.40
C GLU A 209 -3.15 -1.21 32.65
N PHE A 210 -4.06 -1.07 31.68
CA PHE A 210 -4.61 -2.22 30.96
C PHE A 210 -3.61 -2.77 29.94
N GLY A 211 -3.41 -4.08 29.98
CA GLY A 211 -2.51 -4.78 29.09
C GLY A 211 -1.04 -4.38 29.26
N THR A 212 -0.26 -4.56 28.21
CA THR A 212 1.18 -4.27 28.21
C THR A 212 1.50 -2.91 27.59
N GLY A 213 0.62 -2.38 26.77
CA GLY A 213 0.78 -1.07 26.16
C GLY A 213 -0.03 -0.92 24.87
N VAL A 214 -0.01 0.28 24.35
CA VAL A 214 -0.63 0.61 23.05
C VAL A 214 0.29 0.18 21.92
N PHE A 215 -0.25 -0.56 20.96
CA PHE A 215 0.44 -0.95 19.74
C PHE A 215 -0.33 -0.38 18.54
N ASP A 216 0.27 0.53 17.81
CA ASP A 216 -0.37 1.28 16.73
C ASP A 216 0.28 1.02 15.39
N ARG A 217 -0.51 1.10 14.31
CA ARG A 217 -0.09 0.89 12.92
C ARG A 217 0.63 -0.45 12.71
N PRO A 218 -0.05 -1.58 12.99
CA PRO A 218 0.51 -2.89 12.71
C PRO A 218 0.79 -3.05 11.21
N TRP A 219 1.98 -3.53 10.86
CA TRP A 219 2.33 -3.85 9.48
C TRP A 219 2.91 -5.23 9.40
N PHE A 220 2.34 -6.09 8.55
CA PHE A 220 2.69 -7.49 8.44
C PHE A 220 3.57 -7.81 7.25
N ASP A 221 4.50 -8.76 7.44
CA ASP A 221 5.07 -9.59 6.39
C ASP A 221 5.49 -10.95 6.98
N SER A 222 5.80 -11.91 6.12
CA SER A 222 6.21 -13.26 6.51
C SER A 222 7.53 -13.64 5.86
N ASP A 223 8.28 -14.51 6.53
CA ASP A 223 9.47 -15.14 5.95
C ASP A 223 9.04 -16.25 4.99
N ARG A 224 9.37 -16.08 3.73
CA ARG A 224 9.13 -17.03 2.64
C ARG A 224 10.43 -17.48 1.97
N SER A 225 11.55 -17.31 2.68
CA SER A 225 12.88 -17.54 2.14
C SER A 225 13.26 -19.02 1.99
N GLY A 226 12.54 -19.94 2.64
CA GLY A 226 12.96 -21.32 2.78
C GLY A 226 14.17 -21.50 3.71
N GLY A 227 14.57 -20.46 4.44
CA GLY A 227 15.68 -20.42 5.37
C GLY A 227 15.32 -20.89 6.79
N PRO A 228 16.19 -20.61 7.78
CA PRO A 228 15.98 -21.07 9.18
C PRO A 228 14.73 -20.48 9.84
N HIS A 229 14.22 -19.38 9.36
CA HIS A 229 13.07 -18.64 9.91
C HIS A 229 11.83 -18.71 9.01
N ASP A 230 11.87 -19.57 8.00
CA ASP A 230 10.77 -19.76 7.05
C ASP A 230 9.44 -20.02 7.75
N GLY A 231 8.40 -19.35 7.29
CA GLY A 231 7.06 -19.40 7.86
C GLY A 231 6.85 -18.55 9.13
N ASN A 232 7.87 -17.85 9.62
CA ASN A 232 7.67 -16.85 10.67
C ASN A 232 6.81 -15.69 10.12
N LEU A 233 5.86 -15.24 10.92
CA LEU A 233 5.08 -14.02 10.66
C LEU A 233 5.60 -12.90 11.54
N TYR A 234 5.82 -11.75 10.95
CA TYR A 234 6.35 -10.56 11.60
C TYR A 234 5.36 -9.42 11.55
N CYS A 235 5.22 -8.72 12.67
CA CYS A 235 4.42 -7.51 12.77
C CYS A 235 5.26 -6.40 13.39
N THR A 236 5.49 -5.32 12.65
CA THR A 236 6.08 -4.10 13.21
C THR A 236 5.00 -3.08 13.51
N GLY A 237 5.25 -2.20 14.47
CA GLY A 237 4.36 -1.09 14.82
C GLY A 237 4.96 -0.23 15.92
N LEU A 238 4.34 0.92 16.15
CA LEU A 238 4.64 1.75 17.29
C LEU A 238 4.15 1.05 18.57
N PHE A 239 5.01 0.96 19.56
CA PHE A 239 4.63 0.50 20.90
C PHE A 239 4.86 1.59 21.94
N ILE A 240 3.84 1.84 22.79
CA ILE A 240 3.92 2.72 23.93
C ILE A 240 3.56 1.88 25.16
N PRO A 241 4.51 1.64 26.09
CA PRO A 241 4.29 0.78 27.24
C PRO A 241 3.17 1.30 28.14
N SER A 242 2.41 0.39 28.78
CA SER A 242 1.45 0.78 29.83
C SER A 242 2.16 1.44 30.99
N THR A 243 1.42 2.21 31.80
CA THR A 243 1.98 2.87 32.99
C THR A 243 2.60 1.88 33.95
N THR A 244 2.00 0.70 34.14
CA THR A 244 2.56 -0.37 34.97
C THR A 244 3.87 -0.89 34.43
N LEU A 245 3.93 -1.15 33.10
CA LEU A 245 5.15 -1.64 32.48
C LEU A 245 6.26 -0.58 32.44
N ALA A 246 5.89 0.69 32.22
CA ALA A 246 6.85 1.81 32.25
C ALA A 246 7.46 2.04 33.66
N MET A 247 6.77 1.60 34.72
CA MET A 247 7.27 1.65 36.11
C MET A 247 8.15 0.45 36.50
N ASP A 248 8.14 -0.62 35.67
CA ASP A 248 8.99 -1.80 35.91
C ASP A 248 10.41 -1.54 35.41
N THR A 249 11.26 -1.13 36.33
CA THR A 249 12.68 -0.84 36.03
C THR A 249 13.52 -2.08 35.72
N THR A 250 12.96 -3.28 35.83
CA THR A 250 13.65 -4.54 35.44
C THR A 250 13.50 -4.86 33.96
N VAL A 251 12.59 -4.20 33.26
CA VAL A 251 12.34 -4.38 31.83
C VAL A 251 12.58 -3.03 31.13
N GLU A 252 13.64 -2.97 30.34
CA GLU A 252 13.96 -1.79 29.52
C GLU A 252 12.97 -1.71 28.36
N GLN A 253 11.79 -1.14 28.60
CA GLN A 253 10.77 -0.92 27.58
C GLN A 253 10.58 0.58 27.37
N THR A 254 11.03 1.04 26.23
CA THR A 254 10.84 2.41 25.78
C THR A 254 9.78 2.45 24.68
N ALA A 255 9.04 3.57 24.59
CA ALA A 255 8.20 3.80 23.45
C ALA A 255 9.03 3.83 22.16
N GLY A 256 8.52 3.23 21.09
CA GLY A 256 9.23 3.24 19.80
C GLY A 256 8.77 2.13 18.85
N MET A 257 9.48 2.00 17.76
CA MET A 257 9.24 0.94 16.77
C MET A 257 9.71 -0.41 17.32
N VAL A 258 8.83 -1.39 17.27
CA VAL A 258 9.10 -2.75 17.74
C VAL A 258 8.67 -3.79 16.71
N LEU A 259 9.19 -5.01 16.86
CA LEU A 259 8.76 -6.19 16.13
C LEU A 259 8.13 -7.19 17.10
N LYS A 260 7.00 -7.77 16.70
CA LYS A 260 6.41 -8.97 17.26
C LYS A 260 6.48 -10.12 16.27
N ARG A 261 6.67 -11.33 16.77
CA ARG A 261 6.80 -12.53 15.94
C ARG A 261 5.74 -13.56 16.28
N LYS A 262 5.32 -14.30 15.26
CA LYS A 262 4.60 -15.57 15.42
C LYS A 262 5.40 -16.67 14.71
N LEU A 263 5.73 -17.71 15.46
CA LEU A 263 6.40 -18.89 14.87
C LEU A 263 5.36 -19.79 14.19
N PRO A 264 5.74 -20.56 13.14
CA PRO A 264 4.81 -21.45 12.44
C PRO A 264 4.17 -22.51 13.34
N SER A 265 4.92 -22.97 14.35
CA SER A 265 4.49 -24.02 15.28
C SER A 265 3.58 -23.53 16.42
N VAL A 266 3.27 -22.24 16.50
CA VAL A 266 2.53 -21.62 17.62
C VAL A 266 1.33 -20.83 17.09
N ASP A 267 0.17 -20.97 17.74
CA ASP A 267 -1.08 -20.30 17.33
C ASP A 267 -1.25 -18.89 17.90
N SER A 268 -0.17 -18.28 18.39
CA SER A 268 -0.21 -16.93 18.96
C SER A 268 1.07 -16.17 18.65
N PHE A 269 1.00 -14.85 18.69
CA PHE A 269 2.19 -14.01 18.69
C PHE A 269 2.94 -14.16 20.02
N GLU A 270 4.28 -14.03 19.95
CA GLU A 270 5.11 -13.98 21.15
C GLU A 270 4.71 -12.77 22.01
N THR A 271 4.78 -12.92 23.33
CA THR A 271 4.55 -11.81 24.26
C THR A 271 5.73 -10.83 24.29
N SER A 272 6.93 -11.31 23.97
CA SER A 272 8.13 -10.48 23.84
C SER A 272 8.07 -9.61 22.58
N ARG A 273 8.80 -8.49 22.62
CA ARG A 273 8.98 -7.55 21.52
C ARG A 273 10.48 -7.34 21.31
N THR A 274 10.88 -7.25 20.05
CA THR A 274 12.24 -6.83 19.69
C THR A 274 12.21 -5.34 19.39
N GLN A 275 13.02 -4.56 20.11
CA GLN A 275 13.16 -3.13 19.87
C GLN A 275 13.91 -2.90 18.56
N ILE A 276 13.34 -2.04 17.68
CA ILE A 276 13.97 -1.63 16.42
C ILE A 276 14.55 -0.22 16.57
N SER A 277 13.78 0.72 17.10
CA SER A 277 14.23 2.08 17.33
C SER A 277 14.98 2.20 18.67
N ASN A 278 16.08 2.93 18.70
CA ASN A 278 16.90 3.15 19.90
C ASN A 278 16.37 4.32 20.74
N GLY A 279 15.11 4.25 21.20
CA GLY A 279 14.47 5.32 21.98
C GLY A 279 13.94 6.47 21.13
N ASP A 280 13.95 6.35 19.80
CA ASP A 280 13.29 7.27 18.88
C ASP A 280 11.79 7.23 19.10
N LEU A 281 11.12 8.37 19.06
CA LEU A 281 9.67 8.43 18.93
C LEU A 281 9.33 8.07 17.48
N ALA A 282 9.08 6.79 17.25
CA ALA A 282 9.01 6.19 15.93
C ALA A 282 7.57 5.81 15.56
N GLN A 283 7.11 6.19 14.36
CA GLN A 283 5.80 5.85 13.83
C GLN A 283 5.89 5.55 12.32
N PHE A 284 4.77 5.16 11.73
CA PHE A 284 4.63 4.88 10.30
C PHE A 284 5.56 3.77 9.78
N GLY A 285 5.70 2.70 10.58
CA GLY A 285 6.56 1.57 10.23
C GLY A 285 6.04 0.79 9.03
N ASN A 286 6.96 0.33 8.19
CA ASN A 286 6.68 -0.61 7.11
C ASN A 286 7.74 -1.72 7.13
N ILE A 287 7.34 -2.97 6.90
CA ILE A 287 8.19 -4.15 6.96
C ILE A 287 8.12 -4.95 5.65
N LYS A 288 9.25 -5.47 5.22
CA LYS A 288 9.37 -6.47 4.14
C LYS A 288 10.43 -7.50 4.50
N VAL A 289 10.20 -8.75 4.09
CA VAL A 289 11.15 -9.84 4.23
C VAL A 289 11.66 -10.26 2.86
N ALA A 290 12.98 -10.19 2.67
CA ALA A 290 13.63 -10.54 1.41
C ALA A 290 13.73 -12.07 1.21
N ASN A 291 14.01 -12.51 -0.03
CA ASN A 291 14.17 -13.94 -0.34
C ASN A 291 15.32 -14.63 0.37
N ASN A 292 16.26 -13.89 0.95
CA ASN A 292 17.34 -14.43 1.78
C ASN A 292 16.99 -14.47 3.29
N GLY A 293 15.76 -14.09 3.66
CA GLY A 293 15.28 -14.04 5.05
C GLY A 293 15.65 -12.77 5.81
N THR A 294 16.32 -11.80 5.16
CA THR A 294 16.59 -10.50 5.77
C THR A 294 15.28 -9.73 5.95
N ILE A 295 15.05 -9.25 7.16
CA ILE A 295 13.91 -8.40 7.50
C ILE A 295 14.35 -6.95 7.31
N HIS A 296 13.61 -6.19 6.54
CA HIS A 296 13.81 -4.77 6.29
C HIS A 296 12.69 -3.97 6.96
N VAL A 297 13.03 -2.95 7.74
CA VAL A 297 12.07 -2.06 8.39
C VAL A 297 12.45 -0.62 8.10
N VAL A 298 11.46 0.17 7.67
CA VAL A 298 11.55 1.63 7.54
C VAL A 298 10.53 2.27 8.47
N TYR A 299 10.86 3.40 9.08
CA TYR A 299 9.96 4.15 9.95
C TYR A 299 10.31 5.63 9.99
N GLY A 300 9.37 6.47 10.40
CA GLY A 300 9.58 7.87 10.68
C GLY A 300 10.01 8.10 12.12
N ASN A 301 11.15 8.74 12.34
CA ASN A 301 11.53 9.30 13.64
C ASN A 301 10.93 10.70 13.73
N ILE A 302 9.89 10.85 14.55
CA ILE A 302 9.10 12.07 14.66
C ILE A 302 9.89 13.21 15.30
N ASN A 303 10.74 12.90 16.30
CA ASN A 303 11.51 13.93 17.01
C ASN A 303 12.54 14.62 16.12
N ASP A 304 13.21 13.85 15.28
CA ASP A 304 14.28 14.35 14.41
C ASP A 304 13.81 14.61 12.98
N GLN A 305 12.54 14.25 12.66
CA GLN A 305 11.94 14.34 11.32
C GLN A 305 12.78 13.58 10.28
N GLU A 306 13.18 12.36 10.62
CA GLU A 306 14.04 11.54 9.80
C GLU A 306 13.36 10.23 9.40
N VAL A 307 13.58 9.82 8.15
CA VAL A 307 13.27 8.47 7.71
C VAL A 307 14.41 7.56 8.12
N ARG A 308 14.12 6.60 8.99
CA ARG A 308 15.05 5.62 9.53
C ARG A 308 14.83 4.25 8.89
N TYR A 309 15.93 3.53 8.75
CA TYR A 309 15.93 2.18 8.17
C TYR A 309 16.83 1.26 8.98
N SER A 310 16.37 0.03 9.19
CA SER A 310 17.09 -1.01 9.92
C SER A 310 16.79 -2.38 9.34
N THR A 311 17.71 -3.35 9.58
CA THR A 311 17.57 -4.73 9.12
C THR A 311 17.83 -5.73 10.25
N SER A 312 17.27 -6.94 10.08
CA SER A 312 17.56 -8.10 10.91
C SER A 312 17.87 -9.29 10.00
N ILE A 313 18.92 -10.05 10.36
CA ILE A 313 19.33 -11.28 9.66
C ILE A 313 19.15 -12.54 10.53
N ASP A 314 18.62 -12.39 11.72
CA ASP A 314 18.48 -13.45 12.73
C ASP A 314 17.01 -13.79 13.05
N GLY A 315 16.11 -13.52 12.09
CA GLY A 315 14.67 -13.78 12.25
C GLY A 315 13.99 -12.84 13.23
N GLY A 316 14.44 -11.60 13.31
CA GLY A 316 13.84 -10.56 14.16
C GLY A 316 14.20 -10.68 15.63
N LEU A 317 15.27 -11.41 16.00
CA LEU A 317 15.76 -11.47 17.37
C LEU A 317 16.52 -10.21 17.75
N SER A 318 17.24 -9.62 16.79
CA SER A 318 17.90 -8.33 16.93
C SER A 318 17.87 -7.55 15.62
N PHE A 319 18.09 -6.24 15.70
CA PHE A 319 18.17 -5.34 14.56
C PHE A 319 19.49 -4.58 14.57
N GLU A 320 20.03 -4.31 13.37
CA GLU A 320 21.14 -3.39 13.21
C GLU A 320 20.75 -1.98 13.68
N PRO A 321 21.70 -1.17 14.17
CA PRO A 321 21.40 0.21 14.53
C PRO A 321 20.78 0.98 13.37
N PRO A 322 19.64 1.68 13.57
CA PRO A 322 18.94 2.37 12.49
C PRO A 322 19.80 3.46 11.83
N SER A 323 19.77 3.52 10.52
CA SER A 323 20.43 4.56 9.71
C SER A 323 19.41 5.57 9.16
N THR A 324 19.81 6.84 9.07
CA THR A 324 19.00 7.88 8.41
C THR A 324 19.16 7.77 6.90
N ILE A 325 18.04 7.63 6.18
CA ILE A 325 18.01 7.51 4.72
C ILE A 325 17.36 8.68 4.02
N GLY A 326 16.69 9.55 4.76
CA GLY A 326 16.02 10.75 4.29
C GLY A 326 15.51 11.59 5.43
N GLN A 327 14.90 12.71 5.08
CA GLN A 327 14.24 13.60 6.02
C GLN A 327 12.84 13.89 5.52
N PHE A 328 11.96 14.22 6.44
CA PHE A 328 10.64 14.76 6.14
C PHE A 328 10.40 15.98 7.04
N SER A 329 9.55 16.85 6.58
CA SER A 329 9.07 17.97 7.36
C SER A 329 7.59 17.75 7.58
N PHE A 330 7.12 17.95 8.79
CA PHE A 330 5.72 18.20 9.07
C PHE A 330 5.63 18.99 10.38
N ASP A 331 4.65 19.88 10.44
CA ASP A 331 4.40 20.68 11.63
C ASP A 331 3.09 20.18 12.25
N ILE A 332 3.20 19.43 13.37
CA ILE A 332 2.05 18.95 14.15
C ILE A 332 1.10 20.12 14.55
N MET A 333 1.59 21.35 14.48
CA MET A 333 0.86 22.57 14.79
C MET A 333 0.47 23.36 13.54
N SER A 334 0.78 22.85 12.33
CA SER A 334 0.50 23.57 11.09
C SER A 334 -1.01 23.71 10.87
N THR A 335 -1.40 24.89 10.41
CA THR A 335 -2.77 25.19 10.04
C THR A 335 -3.07 24.86 8.58
N ILE A 336 -2.15 24.16 7.89
CA ILE A 336 -2.42 23.65 6.56
C ILE A 336 -3.42 22.51 6.75
N ILE A 337 -4.66 22.79 6.43
CA ILE A 337 -5.75 21.82 6.46
C ILE A 337 -5.56 20.93 5.24
N LEU A 338 -4.74 19.89 5.40
CA LEU A 338 -4.74 18.78 4.48
C LEU A 338 -6.07 18.02 4.62
N VAL A 339 -6.48 17.43 3.55
CA VAL A 339 -7.62 16.50 3.55
C VAL A 339 -7.39 15.48 4.66
N ASN A 340 -8.26 15.44 5.66
CA ASN A 340 -8.23 14.64 6.88
C ASN A 340 -7.57 15.26 8.12
N ASP A 341 -7.05 16.48 8.11
CA ASP A 341 -6.33 17.03 9.26
C ASP A 341 -5.16 16.10 9.71
N ARG A 342 -4.57 15.36 8.76
CA ARG A 342 -3.56 14.34 9.02
C ARG A 342 -2.27 14.63 8.28
N GLU A 343 -1.27 14.95 9.04
CA GLU A 343 0.09 15.13 8.57
C GLU A 343 0.87 13.86 8.92
N ASN A 344 1.15 13.02 7.91
CA ASN A 344 1.99 11.85 8.12
C ASN A 344 2.93 11.65 6.94
N PRO A 345 4.12 11.05 7.14
CA PRO A 345 5.06 10.79 6.06
C PRO A 345 4.59 9.72 5.07
N ALA A 346 3.46 9.05 5.26
CA ALA A 346 2.91 8.05 4.35
C ALA A 346 3.98 7.11 3.78
N LEU A 347 4.81 6.54 4.66
CA LEU A 347 5.95 5.71 4.27
C LEU A 347 5.48 4.43 3.57
N SER A 348 6.07 4.14 2.41
CA SER A 348 5.85 2.89 1.69
C SER A 348 7.16 2.31 1.18
N MET A 349 7.33 0.99 1.33
CA MET A 349 8.53 0.25 0.96
C MET A 349 8.19 -0.93 0.04
N ALA A 350 8.99 -1.12 -1.01
CA ALA A 350 8.95 -2.29 -1.86
C ALA A 350 10.34 -2.93 -1.98
N LEU A 351 10.35 -4.25 -2.18
CA LEU A 351 11.56 -5.02 -2.50
C LEU A 351 11.45 -5.62 -3.90
N ASP A 352 12.56 -5.64 -4.62
CA ASP A 352 12.74 -6.52 -5.77
C ASP A 352 13.33 -7.84 -5.25
N TYR A 353 12.52 -8.88 -5.24
CA TYR A 353 12.88 -10.17 -4.68
C TYR A 353 13.94 -10.95 -5.49
N SER A 354 14.26 -10.51 -6.72
CA SER A 354 15.30 -11.15 -7.54
C SER A 354 16.71 -10.69 -7.18
N ASN A 355 16.86 -9.49 -6.62
CA ASN A 355 18.16 -8.86 -6.36
C ASN A 355 18.24 -8.11 -5.02
N ASN A 356 17.16 -8.13 -4.23
CA ASN A 356 17.01 -7.46 -2.93
C ASN A 356 17.18 -5.92 -2.98
N ASN A 357 16.96 -5.30 -4.15
CA ASN A 357 16.88 -3.84 -4.22
C ASN A 357 15.70 -3.34 -3.39
N THR A 358 15.93 -2.29 -2.65
CA THR A 358 14.93 -1.69 -1.75
C THR A 358 14.55 -0.31 -2.26
N TYR A 359 13.25 -0.03 -2.33
CA TYR A 359 12.66 1.21 -2.82
C TYR A 359 11.77 1.80 -1.75
N ILE A 360 11.89 3.11 -1.49
CA ILE A 360 11.11 3.79 -0.44
C ILE A 360 10.58 5.11 -0.97
N VAL A 361 9.31 5.38 -0.68
CA VAL A 361 8.65 6.68 -0.90
C VAL A 361 8.05 7.18 0.40
N TRP A 362 7.95 8.51 0.52
CA TRP A 362 7.31 9.17 1.66
C TRP A 362 6.83 10.58 1.33
N ASN A 363 5.98 11.12 2.18
CA ASN A 363 5.60 12.53 2.11
C ASN A 363 6.50 13.40 3.01
N SER A 364 6.70 14.64 2.56
CA SER A 364 7.25 15.74 3.35
C SER A 364 6.36 16.95 3.13
N ILE A 365 6.07 17.67 4.23
CA ILE A 365 5.14 18.80 4.20
C ILE A 365 5.91 20.04 4.64
N ASP A 366 6.27 20.85 3.67
CA ASP A 366 6.89 22.17 3.88
C ASP A 366 5.93 23.25 3.38
N ASP A 367 6.32 24.01 2.35
CA ASP A 367 5.45 24.97 1.67
C ASP A 367 4.36 24.26 0.82
N ARG A 368 4.54 22.98 0.53
CA ARG A 368 3.63 22.09 -0.21
C ARG A 368 3.79 20.65 0.26
N VAL A 369 2.83 19.80 -0.10
CA VAL A 369 2.97 18.35 0.08
C VAL A 369 3.85 17.79 -1.03
N SER A 370 5.05 17.38 -0.68
CA SER A 370 6.04 16.76 -1.56
C SER A 370 6.04 15.25 -1.39
N GLY A 371 6.14 14.50 -2.47
CA GLY A 371 6.44 13.08 -2.45
C GLY A 371 7.92 12.86 -2.74
N LEU A 372 8.59 12.12 -1.90
CA LEU A 372 10.01 11.86 -1.98
C LEU A 372 10.28 10.37 -2.24
N TYR A 373 11.38 10.10 -2.93
CA TYR A 373 11.78 8.76 -3.36
C TYR A 373 13.29 8.56 -3.19
N THR A 374 13.68 7.39 -2.69
CA THR A 374 15.06 6.89 -2.72
C THR A 374 15.08 5.37 -2.91
N TYR A 375 16.25 4.84 -3.24
CA TYR A 375 16.43 3.39 -3.38
C TYR A 375 17.86 2.95 -3.03
N SER A 376 17.96 1.68 -2.67
CA SER A 376 19.21 0.97 -2.44
C SER A 376 19.33 -0.21 -3.42
N GLN A 377 20.57 -0.50 -3.87
CA GLN A 377 20.89 -1.65 -4.72
C GLN A 377 21.82 -2.66 -4.02
N ASP A 378 22.01 -2.51 -2.72
CA ASP A 378 22.92 -3.31 -1.87
C ASP A 378 22.28 -3.64 -0.52
N GLU A 379 20.98 -4.02 -0.54
CA GLU A 379 20.21 -4.44 0.63
C GLU A 379 20.11 -3.37 1.74
N GLY A 380 20.10 -2.09 1.36
CA GLY A 380 19.96 -0.98 2.30
C GLY A 380 21.29 -0.50 2.92
N VAL A 381 22.44 -0.99 2.44
CA VAL A 381 23.77 -0.56 2.94
C VAL A 381 24.08 0.87 2.46
N THR A 382 23.78 1.18 1.18
CA THR A 382 23.90 2.54 0.65
C THR A 382 22.64 2.98 -0.07
N TRP A 383 22.35 4.26 0.00
CA TRP A 383 21.14 4.87 -0.58
C TRP A 383 21.49 5.90 -1.64
N LYS A 384 20.66 6.01 -2.66
CA LYS A 384 20.77 7.06 -3.69
C LYS A 384 20.21 8.38 -3.15
N ASP A 385 20.63 9.46 -3.81
CA ASP A 385 20.12 10.79 -3.49
C ASP A 385 18.58 10.82 -3.55
N VAL A 386 17.97 11.47 -2.56
CA VAL A 386 16.52 11.64 -2.49
C VAL A 386 16.03 12.47 -3.67
N GLN A 387 14.99 12.01 -4.32
CA GLN A 387 14.39 12.63 -5.51
C GLN A 387 12.94 13.01 -5.25
N ASP A 388 12.50 14.12 -5.81
CA ASP A 388 11.11 14.60 -5.76
C ASP A 388 10.27 13.92 -6.84
N ILE A 389 9.17 13.27 -6.45
CA ILE A 389 8.29 12.52 -7.35
C ILE A 389 7.60 13.44 -8.36
N ALA A 390 7.22 14.66 -7.97
CA ALA A 390 6.63 15.63 -8.87
C ALA A 390 7.60 15.99 -10.01
N THR A 391 8.88 16.18 -9.68
CA THR A 391 9.95 16.43 -10.67
C THR A 391 10.16 15.21 -11.58
N LEU A 392 10.26 14.00 -10.99
CA LEU A 392 10.41 12.75 -11.76
C LEU A 392 9.26 12.51 -12.72
N SER A 393 8.05 12.88 -12.33
CA SER A 393 6.83 12.73 -13.15
C SER A 393 6.68 13.77 -14.27
N GLY A 394 7.54 14.80 -14.27
CA GLY A 394 7.41 15.93 -15.21
C GLY A 394 6.32 16.93 -14.81
N MET A 395 5.84 16.90 -13.60
CA MET A 395 4.82 17.80 -13.05
C MET A 395 5.33 18.53 -11.78
N PRO A 396 6.42 19.34 -11.89
CA PRO A 396 7.13 19.87 -10.71
C PRO A 396 6.31 20.82 -9.85
N ASP A 397 5.24 21.39 -10.38
CA ASP A 397 4.35 22.32 -9.67
C ASP A 397 3.18 21.63 -8.96
N HIS A 398 3.01 20.30 -9.14
CA HIS A 398 1.97 19.54 -8.48
C HIS A 398 2.38 19.09 -7.08
N GLN A 399 1.41 18.97 -6.20
CA GLN A 399 1.57 18.28 -4.92
C GLN A 399 1.47 16.77 -5.15
N VAL A 400 2.23 16.02 -4.36
CA VAL A 400 2.21 14.55 -4.35
C VAL A 400 1.66 14.09 -3.01
N TYR A 401 0.51 13.47 -3.02
CA TYR A 401 -0.19 13.08 -1.80
C TYR A 401 -0.34 11.56 -1.72
N LEU A 402 -0.02 10.97 -0.56
CA LEU A 402 -0.04 9.53 -0.24
C LEU A 402 0.66 8.66 -1.31
N PRO A 403 1.96 8.87 -1.57
CA PRO A 403 2.69 8.05 -2.52
C PRO A 403 2.81 6.62 -2.01
N ASN A 404 2.67 5.67 -2.93
CA ASN A 404 2.87 4.26 -2.67
C ASN A 404 3.78 3.64 -3.73
N ILE A 405 4.58 2.64 -3.34
CA ILE A 405 5.55 1.99 -4.22
C ILE A 405 5.34 0.48 -4.25
N ALA A 406 5.41 -0.09 -5.45
CA ALA A 406 5.35 -1.53 -5.66
C ALA A 406 6.47 -1.97 -6.61
N SER A 407 7.04 -3.12 -6.36
CA SER A 407 8.10 -3.73 -7.18
C SER A 407 7.83 -5.21 -7.41
N ASN A 408 8.50 -5.75 -8.41
CA ASN A 408 8.54 -7.18 -8.68
C ASN A 408 9.99 -7.66 -8.89
N ASP A 409 10.15 -8.90 -9.35
CA ASP A 409 11.44 -9.60 -9.48
C ASP A 409 12.30 -9.19 -10.69
N ASN A 410 11.97 -8.14 -11.44
CA ASN A 410 12.62 -7.84 -12.73
C ASN A 410 13.15 -6.40 -12.84
N ASN A 411 13.53 -5.77 -11.74
CA ASN A 411 13.88 -4.33 -11.69
C ASN A 411 12.75 -3.40 -12.16
N GLU A 412 11.52 -3.89 -12.16
CA GLU A 412 10.35 -3.10 -12.51
C GLU A 412 9.70 -2.52 -11.25
N VAL A 413 9.55 -1.21 -11.22
CA VAL A 413 9.03 -0.45 -10.08
C VAL A 413 7.88 0.44 -10.53
N SER A 414 6.88 0.59 -9.69
CA SER A 414 5.76 1.51 -9.93
C SER A 414 5.57 2.40 -8.73
N ILE A 415 5.36 3.69 -8.94
CA ILE A 415 4.92 4.64 -7.91
C ILE A 415 3.53 5.12 -8.29
N SER A 416 2.60 5.10 -7.34
CA SER A 416 1.25 5.65 -7.49
C SER A 416 0.99 6.70 -6.40
N TRP A 417 0.20 7.76 -6.73
CA TRP A 417 -0.05 8.90 -5.85
C TRP A 417 -1.23 9.74 -6.32
N TYR A 418 -1.80 10.57 -5.45
CA TYR A 418 -2.59 11.70 -5.89
C TYR A 418 -1.68 12.84 -6.35
N SER A 419 -1.90 13.31 -7.58
CA SER A 419 -1.23 14.48 -8.16
C SER A 419 -2.21 15.64 -8.15
N LEU A 420 -2.01 16.60 -7.23
CA LEU A 420 -2.90 17.72 -7.01
C LEU A 420 -2.31 19.00 -7.58
N ASP A 421 -3.15 19.81 -8.24
CA ASP A 421 -2.78 21.16 -8.67
C ASP A 421 -2.82 22.18 -7.50
N SER A 422 -2.62 23.45 -7.81
CA SER A 422 -2.64 24.53 -6.80
C SER A 422 -4.03 24.84 -6.21
N LEU A 423 -5.07 24.16 -6.68
CA LEU A 423 -6.43 24.26 -6.18
C LEU A 423 -6.87 23.02 -5.41
N ASP A 424 -5.92 22.12 -5.12
CA ASP A 424 -6.16 20.81 -4.49
C ASP A 424 -7.09 19.89 -5.29
N VAL A 425 -7.07 20.03 -6.63
CA VAL A 425 -7.82 19.19 -7.55
C VAL A 425 -6.87 18.29 -8.32
N GLY A 426 -7.19 17.02 -8.42
CA GLY A 426 -6.29 16.10 -9.13
C GLY A 426 -6.79 14.67 -9.31
N ASN A 427 -5.91 13.88 -9.88
CA ASN A 427 -6.13 12.48 -10.21
C ASN A 427 -5.21 11.56 -9.41
N TYR A 428 -5.65 10.33 -9.22
CA TYR A 428 -4.75 9.26 -8.79
C TYR A 428 -3.92 8.79 -9.97
N MET A 429 -2.60 8.91 -9.85
CA MET A 429 -1.63 8.72 -10.92
C MET A 429 -0.75 7.49 -10.66
N ILE A 430 -0.11 6.99 -11.72
CA ILE A 430 0.94 5.97 -11.64
C ILE A 430 2.04 6.25 -12.66
N MET A 431 3.29 6.01 -12.29
CA MET A 431 4.44 5.95 -13.20
C MET A 431 5.22 4.67 -12.99
N HIS A 432 5.96 4.27 -14.03
CA HIS A 432 6.72 3.02 -14.06
C HIS A 432 8.19 3.25 -14.36
N SER A 433 9.02 2.39 -13.78
CA SER A 433 10.44 2.25 -14.12
C SER A 433 10.72 0.79 -14.47
N ARG A 434 11.55 0.56 -15.49
CA ARG A 434 11.98 -0.78 -15.96
C ARG A 434 13.45 -1.07 -15.68
N ASP A 435 14.13 -0.18 -15.00
CA ASP A 435 15.58 -0.24 -14.78
C ASP A 435 15.97 -0.08 -13.30
N GLY A 436 15.08 -0.48 -12.42
CA GLY A 436 15.29 -0.43 -10.98
C GLY A 436 15.17 0.97 -10.40
N GLY A 437 14.21 1.76 -10.88
CA GLY A 437 13.90 3.07 -10.32
C GLY A 437 14.85 4.19 -10.74
N LYS A 438 15.70 3.96 -11.76
CA LYS A 438 16.68 4.96 -12.24
C LYS A 438 16.07 5.95 -13.22
N ASN A 439 15.22 5.46 -14.11
CA ASN A 439 14.49 6.26 -15.10
C ASN A 439 13.00 5.92 -15.01
N TRP A 440 12.16 6.93 -15.19
CA TRP A 440 10.72 6.80 -15.04
C TRP A 440 10.02 7.15 -16.35
N GLU A 441 8.99 6.36 -16.68
CA GLU A 441 8.10 6.61 -17.81
C GLU A 441 7.16 7.77 -17.47
N THR A 442 6.57 8.40 -18.49
CA THR A 442 5.55 9.43 -18.30
C THR A 442 4.37 8.86 -17.51
N PRO A 443 3.94 9.53 -16.44
CA PRO A 443 2.83 9.04 -15.62
C PRO A 443 1.52 9.03 -16.40
N ILE A 444 0.65 8.12 -16.03
CA ILE A 444 -0.72 8.04 -16.52
C ILE A 444 -1.72 8.18 -15.38
N SER A 445 -2.91 8.67 -15.68
CA SER A 445 -4.01 8.69 -14.71
C SER A 445 -4.62 7.31 -14.56
N LEU A 446 -4.72 6.82 -13.31
CA LEU A 446 -5.51 5.64 -12.96
C LEU A 446 -6.98 6.02 -12.77
N SER A 447 -7.25 7.19 -12.17
CA SER A 447 -8.62 7.68 -12.02
C SER A 447 -9.13 8.32 -13.31
N ASP A 448 -10.38 8.01 -13.72
CA ASP A 448 -11.02 8.57 -14.92
C ASP A 448 -11.79 9.88 -14.64
N ALA A 449 -11.76 10.33 -13.38
CA ALA A 449 -12.31 11.61 -12.94
C ALA A 449 -11.40 12.22 -11.86
N VAL A 450 -11.47 13.53 -11.72
CA VAL A 450 -10.73 14.25 -10.68
C VAL A 450 -11.45 14.14 -9.34
N THR A 451 -10.66 14.18 -8.26
CA THR A 451 -11.13 14.49 -6.92
C THR A 451 -10.82 15.95 -6.63
N ASP A 452 -11.81 16.68 -6.17
CA ASP A 452 -11.64 18.04 -5.65
C ASP A 452 -11.57 17.98 -4.12
N PHE A 453 -10.35 18.01 -3.61
CA PHE A 453 -10.10 17.89 -2.18
C PHE A 453 -10.52 19.15 -1.41
N SER A 454 -10.64 20.31 -2.06
CA SER A 454 -11.11 21.53 -1.44
C SER A 454 -12.55 21.44 -0.93
N GLU A 455 -13.36 20.58 -1.55
CA GLU A 455 -14.75 20.32 -1.14
C GLU A 455 -14.85 19.49 0.16
N TYR A 456 -13.74 18.83 0.54
CA TYR A 456 -13.66 18.03 1.78
C TYR A 456 -13.09 18.83 2.95
N ILE A 457 -12.74 20.09 2.77
CA ILE A 457 -12.29 20.97 3.85
C ILE A 457 -13.49 21.33 4.73
N VAL A 458 -13.44 20.89 5.98
CA VAL A 458 -14.49 21.16 6.95
C VAL A 458 -14.24 22.52 7.59
N THR A 459 -15.10 23.49 7.26
CA THR A 459 -15.06 24.83 7.87
C THR A 459 -15.82 24.93 9.18
N ASN A 460 -16.61 23.92 9.53
CA ASN A 460 -17.38 23.85 10.76
C ASN A 460 -16.70 22.90 11.76
N PRO A 461 -16.19 23.37 12.91
CA PRO A 461 -15.53 22.52 13.91
C PRO A 461 -16.41 21.41 14.51
N GLN A 462 -17.71 21.43 14.22
CA GLN A 462 -18.67 20.41 14.69
C GLN A 462 -18.89 19.29 13.65
N GLN A 463 -18.39 19.46 12.43
CA GLN A 463 -18.38 18.41 11.42
C GLN A 463 -17.05 17.68 11.44
N GLN A 464 -17.09 16.37 11.34
CA GLN A 464 -15.87 15.60 11.09
C GLN A 464 -15.60 15.58 9.57
N PRO A 465 -14.35 15.84 9.14
CA PRO A 465 -14.02 15.68 7.74
C PRO A 465 -14.18 14.21 7.32
N PRO A 466 -14.52 13.95 6.06
CA PRO A 466 -14.47 12.61 5.50
C PRO A 466 -13.07 12.02 5.62
N ILE A 467 -12.97 10.69 5.66
CA ILE A 467 -11.73 10.00 5.92
C ILE A 467 -11.23 9.36 4.66
N PHE A 468 -10.06 9.80 4.18
CA PHE A 468 -9.34 9.13 3.11
C PHE A 468 -8.36 8.06 3.63
N GLY A 469 -7.88 8.23 4.87
CA GLY A 469 -6.90 7.35 5.50
C GLY A 469 -5.47 7.84 5.37
N ASP A 470 -4.55 7.07 5.95
CA ASP A 470 -3.14 7.40 6.09
C ASP A 470 -2.26 6.78 5.02
N TYR A 471 -2.80 5.82 4.28
CA TYR A 471 -2.08 5.13 3.22
C TYR A 471 -3.05 4.60 2.15
N PHE A 472 -2.50 4.44 0.96
CA PHE A 472 -3.04 3.62 -0.13
C PHE A 472 -2.00 2.57 -0.46
N THR A 473 -2.40 1.46 -1.10
CA THR A 473 -1.44 0.40 -1.38
C THR A 473 -1.50 -0.07 -2.82
N SER A 474 -0.38 -0.60 -3.26
CA SER A 474 -0.25 -1.23 -4.57
C SER A 474 0.59 -2.49 -4.45
N VAL A 475 0.29 -3.47 -5.29
CA VAL A 475 1.11 -4.66 -5.46
C VAL A 475 1.42 -4.88 -6.93
N LYS A 476 2.59 -5.43 -7.20
CA LYS A 476 3.04 -5.66 -8.57
C LYS A 476 3.25 -7.14 -8.82
N VAL A 477 2.67 -7.65 -9.91
CA VAL A 477 2.76 -9.05 -10.33
C VAL A 477 3.11 -9.08 -11.80
N GLY A 478 4.28 -9.58 -12.14
CA GLY A 478 4.77 -9.52 -13.51
C GLY A 478 4.70 -8.07 -14.02
N CYS A 479 3.99 -7.87 -15.11
CA CYS A 479 3.80 -6.54 -15.70
C CYS A 479 2.63 -5.74 -15.14
N THR A 480 1.81 -6.33 -14.29
CA THR A 480 0.61 -5.67 -13.79
C THR A 480 0.85 -5.08 -12.41
N THR A 481 0.53 -3.80 -12.24
CA THR A 481 0.42 -3.17 -10.94
C THR A 481 -1.07 -3.01 -10.60
N TYR A 482 -1.46 -3.60 -9.49
CA TYR A 482 -2.78 -3.41 -8.89
C TYR A 482 -2.65 -2.30 -7.86
N SER A 483 -3.41 -1.23 -8.03
CA SER A 483 -3.44 -0.11 -7.09
C SER A 483 -4.84 0.03 -6.52
N VAL A 484 -4.91 0.30 -5.22
CA VAL A 484 -6.17 0.57 -4.52
C VAL A 484 -6.06 1.88 -3.76
N TRP A 485 -7.11 2.72 -3.87
CA TRP A 485 -7.12 4.03 -3.23
C TRP A 485 -8.53 4.44 -2.80
N SER A 486 -8.61 5.37 -1.86
CA SER A 486 -9.85 6.07 -1.52
C SER A 486 -10.03 7.25 -2.48
N ASP A 487 -11.16 7.33 -3.14
CA ASP A 487 -11.46 8.33 -4.17
C ASP A 487 -12.65 9.18 -3.78
N GLY A 488 -12.46 10.48 -3.78
CA GLY A 488 -13.45 11.46 -3.34
C GLY A 488 -14.32 12.06 -4.44
N ARG A 489 -14.25 11.58 -5.69
CA ARG A 489 -15.04 12.12 -6.82
C ARG A 489 -16.56 12.11 -6.61
N ASP A 490 -17.05 11.22 -5.75
CA ASP A 490 -18.48 11.03 -5.47
C ASP A 490 -18.92 11.81 -4.24
N MET A 491 -18.63 13.02 -4.02
CA MET A 491 -19.09 13.98 -2.98
C MET A 491 -19.89 13.44 -1.74
N ASN A 492 -20.18 12.14 -1.69
CA ASN A 492 -20.88 11.45 -0.61
C ASN A 492 -19.92 10.69 0.33
N GLY A 493 -18.70 11.16 0.43
CA GLY A 493 -17.59 10.52 1.11
C GLY A 493 -16.72 9.65 0.17
N PRO A 494 -15.45 9.42 0.54
CA PRO A 494 -14.53 8.66 -0.28
C PRO A 494 -14.95 7.20 -0.43
N LYS A 495 -14.64 6.62 -1.58
CA LYS A 495 -14.96 5.24 -1.95
C LYS A 495 -13.71 4.52 -2.43
N ILE A 496 -13.67 3.20 -2.23
CA ILE A 496 -12.55 2.39 -2.68
C ILE A 496 -12.66 2.12 -4.18
N TYR A 497 -11.60 2.51 -4.88
CA TYR A 497 -11.37 2.18 -6.28
C TYR A 497 -10.15 1.27 -6.41
N VAL A 498 -10.19 0.37 -7.38
CA VAL A 498 -9.10 -0.53 -7.74
C VAL A 498 -8.82 -0.46 -9.22
N SER A 499 -7.56 -0.47 -9.58
CA SER A 499 -7.10 -0.49 -10.97
C SER A 499 -6.03 -1.58 -11.15
N ALA A 500 -6.13 -2.30 -12.27
CA ALA A 500 -5.10 -3.21 -12.75
C ALA A 500 -4.41 -2.56 -13.95
N ASN A 501 -3.25 -1.97 -13.74
CA ASN A 501 -2.48 -1.35 -14.80
C ASN A 501 -1.39 -2.29 -15.31
N ASN A 502 -1.56 -2.77 -16.54
CA ASN A 502 -0.61 -3.65 -17.19
C ASN A 502 0.25 -2.88 -18.20
N PHE A 503 1.47 -2.55 -17.84
CA PHE A 503 2.38 -1.82 -18.72
C PHE A 503 3.27 -2.71 -19.60
N CYS A 504 3.15 -4.04 -19.54
CA CYS A 504 3.52 -4.88 -20.69
C CYS A 504 2.56 -4.71 -21.87
N ASN A 505 1.37 -4.18 -21.62
CA ASN A 505 0.33 -3.98 -22.65
C ASN A 505 0.61 -2.84 -23.64
N VAL A 506 1.73 -2.14 -23.56
CA VAL A 506 2.21 -1.41 -24.75
C VAL A 506 2.37 -2.37 -25.93
N LEU A 507 2.45 -3.68 -25.65
CA LEU A 507 2.52 -4.75 -26.65
C LEU A 507 1.23 -5.58 -26.81
N SER A 508 0.27 -5.55 -25.87
CA SER A 508 -0.90 -6.44 -25.90
C SER A 508 -2.24 -5.77 -26.23
N ASN A 509 -2.37 -4.45 -26.18
CA ASN A 509 -3.53 -3.75 -26.76
C ASN A 509 -3.36 -3.54 -28.27
N THR A 510 -3.10 -4.61 -28.97
CA THR A 510 -3.20 -4.63 -30.42
C THR A 510 -4.60 -5.16 -30.82
N SER A 511 -5.65 -4.38 -30.59
CA SER A 511 -6.28 -3.85 -31.79
C SER A 511 -5.15 -3.22 -32.59
N GLU A 512 -4.84 -3.72 -33.78
CA GLU A 512 -3.81 -3.23 -34.69
C GLU A 512 -3.59 -1.72 -34.44
N ILE A 513 -2.63 -1.32 -33.54
CA ILE A 513 -2.10 0.01 -33.58
C ILE A 513 -1.22 -0.02 -34.81
N THR A 514 -1.85 0.09 -35.94
CA THR A 514 -1.32 0.85 -37.01
C THR A 514 -1.28 2.29 -36.45
N ALA A 515 -0.23 2.67 -35.70
CA ALA A 515 0.26 4.00 -35.83
C ALA A 515 0.66 4.07 -37.33
N ILE A 516 -0.32 4.39 -38.15
CA ILE A 516 -0.10 4.82 -39.52
C ILE A 516 0.51 6.21 -39.34
N THR A 517 1.80 6.23 -38.94
CA THR A 517 2.60 7.35 -39.41
C THR A 517 2.64 7.10 -40.90
N GLU A 518 2.27 8.08 -41.69
CA GLU A 518 2.31 7.97 -43.17
C GLU A 518 3.67 7.54 -43.69
N ASP A 519 4.73 7.48 -42.87
CA ASP A 519 6.11 7.29 -43.21
C ASP A 519 6.62 5.83 -43.09
N ILE A 520 5.99 4.95 -42.30
CA ILE A 520 6.29 3.49 -42.23
C ILE A 520 5.00 2.66 -42.27
N GLN A 521 4.98 1.64 -43.11
CA GLN A 521 3.91 0.66 -43.19
C GLN A 521 4.48 -0.75 -43.27
N LEU A 522 4.12 -1.62 -42.33
CA LEU A 522 4.38 -3.06 -42.44
C LEU A 522 3.27 -3.69 -43.27
N ARG A 523 3.64 -4.20 -44.45
CA ARG A 523 2.71 -4.80 -45.43
C ARG A 523 2.38 -6.23 -45.11
N SER A 524 3.40 -7.02 -44.76
CA SER A 524 3.22 -8.44 -44.54
C SER A 524 4.27 -9.02 -43.58
N VAL A 525 3.87 -10.09 -42.88
CA VAL A 525 4.71 -10.93 -42.05
C VAL A 525 4.46 -12.39 -42.46
N TYR A 526 5.47 -13.03 -43.05
CA TYR A 526 5.29 -14.38 -43.58
C TYR A 526 6.56 -15.24 -43.54
N PRO A 527 6.42 -16.58 -43.53
CA PRO A 527 5.20 -17.32 -43.23
C PRO A 527 4.77 -17.12 -41.78
N ASN A 528 3.49 -17.10 -41.53
CA ASN A 528 2.94 -17.14 -40.17
C ASN A 528 1.78 -18.14 -40.15
N PRO A 529 1.92 -19.32 -39.53
CA PRO A 529 3.05 -19.81 -38.69
C PRO A 529 4.37 -20.03 -39.42
N SER A 530 5.49 -19.85 -38.68
CA SER A 530 6.86 -20.01 -39.21
C SER A 530 7.67 -21.03 -38.38
N LYS A 531 8.57 -21.78 -39.09
CA LYS A 531 9.48 -22.75 -38.44
C LYS A 531 10.87 -22.20 -38.16
N HIS A 532 11.45 -21.50 -39.10
CA HIS A 532 12.87 -21.09 -39.03
C HIS A 532 13.10 -19.64 -39.37
N ILE A 533 12.50 -19.13 -40.43
CA ILE A 533 12.75 -17.80 -40.97
C ILE A 533 11.42 -17.06 -41.09
N LEU A 534 11.38 -15.85 -40.58
CA LEU A 534 10.28 -14.91 -40.72
C LEU A 534 10.69 -13.79 -41.67
N TYR A 535 9.82 -13.43 -42.60
CA TYR A 535 10.04 -12.30 -43.53
C TYR A 535 9.09 -11.17 -43.13
N LEU A 536 9.65 -9.95 -43.06
CA LEU A 536 8.90 -8.72 -42.85
C LEU A 536 9.02 -7.85 -44.10
N GLU A 537 7.89 -7.44 -44.65
CA GLU A 537 7.84 -6.54 -45.83
C GLU A 537 7.40 -5.16 -45.37
N TYR A 538 8.30 -4.18 -45.51
CA TYR A 538 8.09 -2.78 -45.15
C TYR A 538 7.85 -1.91 -46.38
N ASN A 539 7.06 -0.85 -46.24
CA ASN A 539 7.03 0.27 -47.15
C ASN A 539 7.42 1.54 -46.38
N LEU A 540 8.58 2.14 -46.71
CA LEU A 540 9.14 3.31 -46.04
C LEU A 540 9.11 4.51 -47.00
N LYS A 541 8.56 5.65 -46.55
CA LYS A 541 8.67 6.89 -47.34
C LYS A 541 10.06 7.50 -47.36
N LYS A 542 10.83 7.24 -46.28
CA LYS A 542 12.24 7.68 -46.11
C LYS A 542 13.07 6.54 -45.55
N GLN A 543 14.38 6.62 -45.75
CA GLN A 543 15.31 5.71 -45.07
C GLN A 543 15.15 5.84 -43.57
N SER A 544 15.14 4.70 -42.84
CA SER A 544 14.99 4.65 -41.41
C SER A 544 15.79 3.50 -40.80
N ASP A 545 16.24 3.70 -39.59
CA ASP A 545 16.83 2.66 -38.78
C ASP A 545 15.71 1.82 -38.14
N ILE A 546 15.73 0.51 -38.44
CA ILE A 546 14.71 -0.43 -37.94
C ILE A 546 15.35 -1.41 -36.97
N SER A 547 14.77 -1.52 -35.78
CA SER A 547 15.07 -2.59 -34.82
C SER A 547 13.88 -3.53 -34.67
N VAL A 548 14.17 -4.83 -34.52
CA VAL A 548 13.14 -5.87 -34.40
C VAL A 548 13.40 -6.69 -33.15
N SER A 549 12.39 -6.88 -32.34
CA SER A 549 12.43 -7.66 -31.10
C SER A 549 11.25 -8.61 -31.01
N ILE A 550 11.45 -9.80 -30.43
CA ILE A 550 10.44 -10.84 -30.28
C ILE A 550 10.22 -11.09 -28.79
N TYR A 551 8.95 -11.07 -28.40
CA TYR A 551 8.51 -11.25 -27.00
C TYR A 551 7.56 -12.45 -26.91
N ASN A 552 7.64 -13.19 -25.80
CA ASN A 552 6.68 -14.24 -25.49
C ASN A 552 5.32 -13.65 -25.03
N THR A 553 4.35 -14.53 -24.74
CA THR A 553 3.02 -14.14 -24.24
C THR A 553 3.06 -13.41 -22.90
N ASP A 554 4.10 -13.60 -22.11
CA ASP A 554 4.31 -12.97 -20.82
C ASP A 554 5.05 -11.62 -20.94
N GLY A 555 5.29 -11.14 -22.17
CA GLY A 555 5.98 -9.88 -22.45
C GLY A 555 7.50 -9.93 -22.28
N LYS A 556 8.09 -11.11 -22.03
CA LYS A 556 9.53 -11.26 -21.88
C LYS A 556 10.21 -11.27 -23.24
N LEU A 557 11.28 -10.47 -23.38
CA LEU A 557 12.14 -10.46 -24.57
C LEU A 557 12.77 -11.83 -24.75
N VAL A 558 12.53 -12.45 -25.92
CA VAL A 558 13.06 -13.77 -26.29
C VAL A 558 14.24 -13.63 -27.24
N GLN A 559 14.13 -12.69 -28.18
CA GLN A 559 15.19 -12.44 -29.16
C GLN A 559 15.12 -11.00 -29.67
N SER A 560 16.28 -10.39 -29.93
CA SER A 560 16.39 -9.10 -30.61
C SER A 560 17.38 -9.18 -31.73
N TYR A 561 17.18 -8.33 -32.75
CA TYR A 561 18.05 -8.23 -33.91
C TYR A 561 18.69 -6.84 -33.93
N LEU A 562 19.92 -6.79 -34.48
CA LEU A 562 20.64 -5.53 -34.61
C LEU A 562 19.83 -4.52 -35.44
N THR A 563 19.93 -3.27 -35.07
CA THR A 563 19.32 -2.18 -35.84
C THR A 563 19.94 -2.10 -37.21
N GLU A 564 19.11 -2.10 -38.25
CA GLU A 564 19.51 -1.99 -39.64
C GLU A 564 18.95 -0.71 -40.25
N SER A 565 19.78 0.00 -41.02
CA SER A 565 19.34 1.15 -41.80
C SER A 565 18.69 0.67 -43.10
N ILE A 566 17.36 0.84 -43.19
CA ILE A 566 16.56 0.35 -44.33
C ILE A 566 16.21 1.52 -45.25
N PRO A 567 16.54 1.44 -46.55
CA PRO A 567 16.27 2.54 -47.50
C PRO A 567 14.78 2.70 -47.79
N ALA A 568 14.41 3.87 -48.30
CA ALA A 568 13.02 4.17 -48.70
C ALA A 568 12.50 3.18 -49.77
N GLY A 569 11.20 3.02 -49.84
CA GLY A 569 10.49 2.12 -50.74
C GLY A 569 10.07 0.80 -50.07
N THR A 570 9.62 -0.14 -50.88
CA THR A 570 9.23 -1.48 -50.40
C THR A 570 10.48 -2.34 -50.21
N GLN A 571 10.67 -2.82 -49.00
CA GLN A 571 11.83 -3.63 -48.60
C GLN A 571 11.38 -4.90 -47.91
N THR A 572 12.08 -6.02 -48.13
CA THR A 572 11.85 -7.27 -47.39
C THR A 572 13.12 -7.63 -46.61
N ARG A 573 12.93 -8.03 -45.33
CA ARG A 573 14.00 -8.52 -44.45
C ARG A 573 13.64 -9.85 -43.87
N SER A 574 14.66 -10.70 -43.70
CA SER A 574 14.50 -12.02 -43.08
C SER A 574 15.09 -12.07 -41.68
N TYR A 575 14.39 -12.73 -40.78
CA TYR A 575 14.76 -12.87 -39.40
C TYR A 575 14.77 -14.35 -39.02
N ASP A 576 15.92 -14.83 -38.56
CA ASP A 576 16.07 -16.24 -38.13
C ASP A 576 15.47 -16.41 -36.73
N ILE A 577 14.43 -17.25 -36.64
CA ILE A 577 13.73 -17.61 -35.40
C ILE A 577 13.93 -19.08 -35.05
N HIS A 578 14.95 -19.75 -35.59
CA HIS A 578 15.18 -21.18 -35.40
C HIS A 578 15.35 -21.55 -33.90
N SER A 579 16.06 -20.71 -33.14
CA SER A 579 16.37 -20.92 -31.72
C SER A 579 15.18 -20.71 -30.79
N ILE A 580 14.08 -20.11 -31.26
CA ILE A 580 12.89 -19.84 -30.44
C ILE A 580 12.02 -21.10 -30.35
N ILE A 581 11.52 -21.42 -29.15
CA ILE A 581 10.65 -22.59 -28.93
C ILE A 581 9.28 -22.40 -29.58
N PRO A 582 8.59 -23.47 -30.01
CA PRO A 582 7.25 -23.36 -30.58
C PRO A 582 6.24 -22.75 -29.61
N ALA A 583 5.69 -21.60 -29.95
CA ALA A 583 4.66 -20.87 -29.20
C ALA A 583 4.12 -19.66 -30.02
N ALA A 584 3.17 -18.95 -29.43
CA ALA A 584 2.75 -17.63 -29.91
C ALA A 584 3.70 -16.55 -29.36
N TYR A 585 4.03 -15.57 -30.21
CA TYR A 585 4.92 -14.47 -29.89
C TYR A 585 4.38 -13.14 -30.44
N THR A 586 4.87 -12.05 -29.88
CA THR A 586 4.68 -10.70 -30.44
C THR A 586 6.00 -10.19 -30.96
N ILE A 587 6.01 -9.80 -32.23
CA ILE A 587 7.15 -9.10 -32.83
C ILE A 587 6.93 -7.59 -32.73
N LEU A 588 7.94 -6.88 -32.25
CA LEU A 588 8.00 -5.43 -32.13
C LEU A 588 9.00 -4.88 -33.14
N ILE A 589 8.57 -3.92 -33.92
CA ILE A 589 9.37 -3.26 -34.95
C ILE A 589 9.41 -1.77 -34.60
N ASN A 590 10.58 -1.26 -34.22
CA ASN A 590 10.78 0.14 -33.89
C ASN A 590 11.50 0.86 -35.03
N SER A 591 11.08 2.07 -35.30
CA SER A 591 11.70 3.01 -36.22
C SER A 591 11.68 4.43 -35.66
N GLU A 592 12.41 5.36 -36.24
CA GLU A 592 12.31 6.80 -35.92
C GLU A 592 10.90 7.38 -36.21
N PHE A 593 10.07 6.69 -36.98
CA PHE A 593 8.71 7.10 -37.34
C PHE A 593 7.62 6.44 -36.46
N GLY A 594 8.00 5.59 -35.54
CA GLY A 594 7.06 4.90 -34.61
C GLY A 594 7.30 3.40 -34.50
N THR A 595 6.40 2.76 -33.80
CA THR A 595 6.46 1.34 -33.43
C THR A 595 5.30 0.57 -34.06
N ILE A 596 5.59 -0.62 -34.60
CA ILE A 596 4.60 -1.55 -35.16
C ILE A 596 4.72 -2.89 -34.44
N THR A 597 3.58 -3.48 -34.07
CA THR A 597 3.54 -4.81 -33.48
C THR A 597 2.75 -5.80 -34.33
N ARG A 598 3.14 -7.07 -34.34
CA ARG A 598 2.39 -8.17 -34.98
C ARG A 598 2.51 -9.47 -34.19
N LYS A 599 1.45 -10.22 -34.17
CA LYS A 599 1.46 -11.58 -33.60
C LYS A 599 2.01 -12.58 -34.60
N ILE A 600 2.89 -13.45 -34.16
CA ILE A 600 3.46 -14.56 -34.93
C ILE A 600 3.31 -15.88 -34.18
N ILE A 601 3.25 -16.97 -34.93
CA ILE A 601 3.23 -18.32 -34.39
C ILE A 601 4.50 -19.02 -34.85
N LYS A 602 5.33 -19.47 -33.90
CA LYS A 602 6.49 -20.34 -34.12
C LYS A 602 6.05 -21.78 -34.02
N GLN A 603 6.37 -22.59 -35.02
CA GLN A 603 6.17 -24.05 -35.09
C GLN A 603 7.46 -24.83 -34.92
#